data_979ed063198151e5863ccf9d96160bd3
#
_entry.id   979ed063198151e5863ccf9d96160bd3
#
_cell.length_a   1.000
_cell.length_b   1.000
_cell.length_c   1.000
_cell.angle_alpha   90.00
_cell.angle_beta   90.00
_cell.angle_gamma   90.00
#
_symmetry.space_group_name_H-M   'P 1'
#
loop_
_entity.id
_entity.type
_entity.pdbx_description
1 polymer ?
#
loop_
_entity_poly.entity_id
_entity_poly.type
_entity_poly.pdbx_seq_one_letter_code
_entity_poly.pdbx_strand_id
1 'polypeptide(L)'
;PIDGYVTQRMVVRPHAWKNNHYGIDISAREGDPVVASAAGIVIFSGWSTDLGNMVILFHGNDYFTFYGHNQVNLIEKRDIVKRGDVISLAGNTGISTGPHLHFEVWEGSNPLDPLEFFPEYKDKDLSAE
;
A
#
# COMPACT_ATOMS: atom_id res chain seq x y z
N PRO A 1 -1.70 1.63 7.78
CA PRO A 1 -2.62 2.20 6.77
C PRO A 1 -4.04 1.66 6.80
N ILE A 2 -4.25 0.46 7.33
CA ILE A 2 -5.58 -0.11 7.45
C ILE A 2 -5.57 -1.19 8.54
N ASP A 3 -6.72 -1.40 9.20
CA ASP A 3 -6.89 -2.53 10.10
C ASP A 3 -7.09 -3.80 9.28
N GLY A 4 -6.31 -4.83 9.56
CA GLY A 4 -6.41 -6.10 8.88
C GLY A 4 -5.23 -6.99 9.17
N TYR A 5 -5.23 -8.14 8.52
CA TYR A 5 -4.17 -9.14 8.65
C TYR A 5 -3.36 -9.18 7.38
N VAL A 6 -2.05 -9.40 7.50
CA VAL A 6 -1.18 -9.57 6.35
C VAL A 6 -1.46 -10.95 5.73
N THR A 7 -1.81 -10.95 4.46
CA THR A 7 -2.10 -12.18 3.72
C THR A 7 -0.99 -12.54 2.75
N GLN A 8 -0.18 -11.56 2.34
CA GLN A 8 1.00 -11.81 1.52
C GLN A 8 2.14 -10.89 1.96
N ARG A 9 3.34 -11.44 2.03
CA ARG A 9 4.57 -10.72 2.37
C ARG A 9 5.24 -10.20 1.12
N MET A 10 6.16 -9.25 1.34
CA MET A 10 7.09 -8.80 0.31
C MET A 10 8.03 -9.94 -0.08
N VAL A 11 8.16 -10.16 -1.37
CA VAL A 11 9.07 -11.16 -1.96
C VAL A 11 9.77 -10.53 -3.15
N VAL A 12 11.08 -10.33 -3.04
CA VAL A 12 11.90 -9.80 -4.14
C VAL A 12 13.02 -10.77 -4.41
N ARG A 13 13.08 -11.30 -5.64
CA ARG A 13 14.10 -12.24 -6.07
C ARG A 13 14.99 -11.57 -7.11
N PRO A 14 16.30 -11.43 -6.85
CA PRO A 14 17.19 -10.63 -7.73
C PRO A 14 17.24 -11.10 -9.18
N HIS A 15 17.06 -12.38 -9.42
CA HIS A 15 17.20 -12.95 -10.77
C HIS A 15 15.87 -13.41 -11.36
N ALA A 16 14.76 -13.08 -10.71
CA ALA A 16 13.43 -13.40 -11.19
C ALA A 16 12.65 -12.12 -11.37
N TRP A 17 12.15 -11.88 -12.57
CA TRP A 17 11.31 -10.72 -12.85
C TRP A 17 9.82 -11.05 -12.73
N LYS A 18 9.51 -12.33 -12.47
CA LYS A 18 8.14 -12.82 -12.19
C LYS A 18 8.02 -13.20 -10.72
N ASN A 19 6.81 -13.14 -10.19
CA ASN A 19 6.47 -13.56 -8.84
C ASN A 19 7.12 -12.72 -7.74
N ASN A 20 7.61 -11.52 -8.08
CA ASN A 20 8.04 -10.56 -7.09
C ASN A 20 6.82 -9.83 -6.54
N HIS A 21 6.81 -9.60 -5.24
CA HIS A 21 5.77 -8.85 -4.53
C HIS A 21 6.46 -7.73 -3.77
N TYR A 22 6.28 -6.49 -4.22
CA TYR A 22 7.06 -5.34 -3.73
C TYR A 22 6.48 -4.69 -2.48
N GLY A 23 5.50 -5.30 -1.87
CA GLY A 23 4.90 -4.81 -0.66
C GLY A 23 4.21 -5.93 0.09
N ILE A 24 3.24 -5.55 0.92
CA ILE A 24 2.41 -6.52 1.63
C ILE A 24 0.96 -6.33 1.23
N ASP A 25 0.20 -7.42 1.29
CA ASP A 25 -1.24 -7.38 1.13
C ASP A 25 -1.89 -7.50 2.51
N ILE A 26 -2.81 -6.60 2.80
CA ILE A 26 -3.51 -6.55 4.08
C ILE A 26 -5.00 -6.78 3.81
N SER A 27 -5.58 -7.78 4.46
CA SER A 27 -7.00 -8.09 4.31
C SER A 27 -7.87 -6.90 4.62
N ALA A 28 -8.95 -6.73 3.86
CA ALA A 28 -9.88 -5.63 4.05
C ALA A 28 -11.24 -5.99 3.49
N ARG A 29 -12.26 -5.24 3.87
CA ARG A 29 -13.57 -5.26 3.20
C ARG A 29 -13.64 -4.06 2.27
N GLU A 30 -14.35 -4.21 1.16
CA GLU A 30 -14.59 -3.08 0.28
C GLU A 30 -15.23 -1.93 1.04
N GLY A 31 -14.67 -0.74 0.88
CA GLY A 31 -15.13 0.45 1.58
C GLY A 31 -14.45 0.73 2.91
N ASP A 32 -13.59 -0.15 3.40
CA ASP A 32 -12.83 0.13 4.62
C ASP A 32 -11.89 1.33 4.40
N PRO A 33 -11.76 2.22 5.39
CA PRO A 33 -10.89 3.38 5.22
C PRO A 33 -9.41 3.00 5.17
N VAL A 34 -8.69 3.57 4.22
CA VAL A 34 -7.25 3.50 4.12
C VAL A 34 -6.70 4.85 4.55
N VAL A 35 -5.76 4.85 5.48
CA VAL A 35 -5.21 6.09 6.01
C VAL A 35 -3.75 6.26 5.64
N ALA A 36 -3.31 7.53 5.55
CA ALA A 36 -1.91 7.86 5.32
C ALA A 36 -1.06 7.33 6.47
N SER A 37 0.00 6.60 6.14
CA SER A 37 0.89 6.01 7.15
C SER A 37 1.81 7.03 7.80
N ALA A 38 2.01 8.18 7.15
CA ALA A 38 2.77 9.32 7.66
C ALA A 38 2.35 10.57 6.90
N ALA A 39 2.73 11.75 7.42
CA ALA A 39 2.49 13.01 6.73
C ALA A 39 3.23 13.02 5.40
N GLY A 40 2.64 13.65 4.40
CA GLY A 40 3.27 13.76 3.09
C GLY A 40 2.44 14.53 2.09
N ILE A 41 2.88 14.48 0.85
CA ILE A 41 2.18 15.08 -0.29
C ILE A 41 1.81 13.98 -1.28
N VAL A 42 0.61 14.09 -1.84
CA VAL A 42 0.15 13.17 -2.88
C VAL A 42 0.87 13.47 -4.17
N ILE A 43 1.65 12.51 -4.67
CA ILE A 43 2.34 12.64 -5.96
C ILE A 43 1.64 11.90 -7.09
N PHE A 44 0.77 10.95 -6.75
CA PHE A 44 -0.06 10.25 -7.73
C PHE A 44 -1.37 9.83 -7.08
N SER A 45 -2.47 10.05 -7.79
CA SER A 45 -3.79 9.52 -7.43
C SER A 45 -4.50 9.21 -8.73
N GLY A 46 -4.67 7.92 -9.04
CA GLY A 46 -5.23 7.52 -10.32
C GLY A 46 -5.21 6.03 -10.53
N TRP A 47 -5.32 5.63 -11.77
CA TRP A 47 -5.43 4.22 -12.19
C TRP A 47 -4.10 3.70 -12.71
N SER A 48 -3.74 2.49 -12.28
CA SER A 48 -2.70 1.70 -12.93
C SER A 48 -3.25 0.32 -13.27
N THR A 49 -2.69 -0.33 -14.29
CA THR A 49 -3.19 -1.63 -14.74
C THR A 49 -3.09 -2.69 -13.64
N ASP A 50 -1.97 -2.72 -12.93
CA ASP A 50 -1.74 -3.77 -11.93
C ASP A 50 -2.43 -3.47 -10.59
N LEU A 51 -2.31 -2.23 -10.11
CA LEU A 51 -2.78 -1.86 -8.78
C LEU A 51 -4.16 -1.18 -8.77
N GLY A 52 -4.77 -1.02 -9.95
CA GLY A 52 -6.09 -0.38 -10.05
C GLY A 52 -6.03 1.07 -9.59
N ASN A 53 -7.02 1.48 -8.82
CA ASN A 53 -6.98 2.80 -8.20
C ASN A 53 -5.90 2.81 -7.13
N MET A 54 -4.92 3.70 -7.27
CA MET A 54 -3.79 3.76 -6.35
C MET A 54 -3.44 5.19 -5.98
N VAL A 55 -2.82 5.32 -4.82
CA VAL A 55 -2.29 6.58 -4.30
C VAL A 55 -0.81 6.38 -3.99
N ILE A 56 0.01 7.37 -4.32
CA ILE A 56 1.41 7.41 -3.92
C ILE A 56 1.63 8.68 -3.12
N LEU A 57 2.17 8.54 -1.92
CA LEU A 57 2.56 9.64 -1.06
C LEU A 57 4.08 9.78 -1.03
N PHE A 58 4.57 11.02 -1.06
CA PHE A 58 5.96 11.35 -0.81
C PHE A 58 6.09 11.94 0.58
N HIS A 59 6.98 11.37 1.40
CA HIS A 59 7.11 11.76 2.81
C HIS A 59 8.35 12.60 3.10
N GLY A 60 9.14 12.94 2.09
CA GLY A 60 10.45 13.55 2.28
C GLY A 60 11.52 12.50 2.48
N ASN A 61 12.80 12.92 2.49
CA ASN A 61 13.97 12.04 2.68
C ASN A 61 13.97 10.82 1.75
N ASP A 62 13.42 10.99 0.55
CA ASP A 62 13.36 9.94 -0.48
C ASP A 62 12.42 8.77 -0.16
N TYR A 63 11.51 8.93 0.82
CA TYR A 63 10.54 7.90 1.20
C TYR A 63 9.19 8.08 0.53
N PHE A 64 8.64 6.96 0.03
CA PHE A 64 7.34 6.91 -0.64
C PHE A 64 6.52 5.75 -0.10
N THR A 65 5.20 5.92 -0.05
CA THR A 65 4.27 4.81 0.24
C THR A 65 3.24 4.70 -0.85
N PHE A 66 2.88 3.46 -1.18
CA PHE A 66 1.94 3.12 -2.25
C PHE A 66 0.75 2.39 -1.66
N TYR A 67 -0.45 2.74 -2.11
CA TYR A 67 -1.72 2.19 -1.62
C TYR A 67 -2.53 1.77 -2.83
N GLY A 68 -2.67 0.47 -3.07
CA GLY A 68 -3.27 -0.06 -4.29
C GLY A 68 -4.54 -0.88 -4.09
N HIS A 69 -5.21 -1.16 -5.19
CA HIS A 69 -6.47 -1.87 -5.30
C HIS A 69 -7.63 -1.14 -4.63
N ASN A 70 -7.55 0.19 -4.50
CA ASN A 70 -8.59 0.98 -3.86
C ASN A 70 -9.89 0.96 -4.67
N GLN A 71 -11.01 0.98 -3.97
CA GLN A 71 -12.32 1.17 -4.58
C GLN A 71 -12.41 2.58 -5.17
N VAL A 72 -11.97 3.56 -4.38
CA VAL A 72 -11.96 4.97 -4.77
C VAL A 72 -10.83 5.68 -4.04
N ASN A 73 -10.18 6.61 -4.73
CA ASN A 73 -9.22 7.53 -4.11
C ASN A 73 -9.97 8.80 -3.71
N LEU A 74 -9.74 9.27 -2.49
CA LEU A 74 -10.46 10.42 -1.92
C LEU A 74 -9.65 11.70 -1.95
N ILE A 75 -8.40 11.63 -2.43
CA ILE A 75 -7.49 12.78 -2.48
C ILE A 75 -6.95 12.91 -3.89
N GLU A 76 -6.37 14.07 -4.18
CA GLU A 76 -5.84 14.41 -5.48
C GLU A 76 -4.36 14.72 -5.40
N LYS A 77 -3.68 14.63 -6.55
CA LYS A 77 -2.28 15.02 -6.68
C LYS A 77 -2.07 16.42 -6.13
N ARG A 78 -1.02 16.58 -5.34
CA ARG A 78 -0.59 17.80 -4.65
C ARG A 78 -1.31 18.06 -3.33
N ASP A 79 -2.30 17.29 -2.95
CA ASP A 79 -2.89 17.39 -1.62
C ASP A 79 -1.84 17.08 -0.56
N ILE A 80 -1.90 17.82 0.54
CA ILE A 80 -1.05 17.59 1.70
C ILE A 80 -1.87 16.80 2.71
N VAL A 81 -1.32 15.70 3.21
CA VAL A 81 -2.01 14.84 4.17
C VAL A 81 -1.18 14.70 5.44
N LYS A 82 -1.88 14.42 6.52
CA LYS A 82 -1.28 14.09 7.81
C LYS A 82 -1.40 12.59 8.05
N ARG A 83 -0.53 12.07 8.89
CA ARG A 83 -0.64 10.69 9.35
C ARG A 83 -2.06 10.44 9.89
N GLY A 84 -2.68 9.37 9.42
CA GLY A 84 -4.03 9.01 9.85
C GLY A 84 -5.16 9.61 9.03
N ASP A 85 -4.88 10.56 8.12
CA ASP A 85 -5.91 11.07 7.22
C ASP A 85 -6.42 9.96 6.30
N VAL A 86 -7.75 9.88 6.11
CA VAL A 86 -8.32 8.92 5.16
C VAL A 86 -8.02 9.39 3.75
N ILE A 87 -7.34 8.56 2.99
CA ILE A 87 -6.90 8.89 1.62
C ILE A 87 -7.64 8.10 0.54
N SER A 88 -8.20 6.96 0.91
CA SER A 88 -8.93 6.10 -0.03
C SER A 88 -9.83 5.13 0.73
N LEU A 89 -10.63 4.40 -0.02
CA LEU A 89 -11.40 3.28 0.51
C LEU A 89 -10.89 1.99 -0.13
N ALA A 90 -10.72 0.97 0.68
CA ALA A 90 -10.20 -0.32 0.22
C ALA A 90 -11.14 -0.96 -0.80
N GLY A 91 -10.60 -1.73 -1.71
CA GLY A 91 -11.37 -2.35 -2.76
C GLY A 91 -10.73 -3.59 -3.33
N ASN A 92 -10.99 -3.81 -4.60
CA ASN A 92 -10.55 -5.00 -5.33
C ASN A 92 -10.26 -4.65 -6.79
N THR A 93 -9.83 -3.41 -7.05
CA THR A 93 -9.60 -2.91 -8.41
C THR A 93 -8.22 -3.33 -8.92
N GLY A 94 -8.08 -3.32 -10.26
CA GLY A 94 -6.86 -3.78 -10.89
C GLY A 94 -6.77 -5.30 -10.92
N ILE A 95 -5.55 -5.82 -10.94
CA ILE A 95 -5.32 -7.26 -10.92
C ILE A 95 -5.33 -7.72 -9.46
N SER A 96 -6.50 -8.21 -9.03
CA SER A 96 -6.71 -8.59 -7.64
C SER A 96 -7.72 -9.73 -7.59
N THR A 97 -7.50 -10.68 -6.68
CA THR A 97 -8.37 -11.86 -6.53
C THR A 97 -9.34 -11.76 -5.35
N GLY A 98 -9.31 -10.67 -4.63
CA GLY A 98 -10.21 -10.42 -3.50
C GLY A 98 -9.89 -9.10 -2.83
N PRO A 99 -10.82 -8.56 -2.02
CA PRO A 99 -10.61 -7.26 -1.39
C PRO A 99 -9.41 -7.25 -0.44
N HIS A 100 -8.49 -6.33 -0.65
CA HIS A 100 -7.33 -6.12 0.21
C HIS A 100 -6.69 -4.77 -0.12
N LEU A 101 -5.82 -4.30 0.77
CA LEU A 101 -4.93 -3.19 0.48
C LEU A 101 -3.57 -3.75 0.10
N HIS A 102 -3.05 -3.33 -1.05
CA HIS A 102 -1.66 -3.55 -1.40
C HIS A 102 -0.85 -2.32 -0.96
N PHE A 103 0.13 -2.52 -0.10
CA PHE A 103 0.88 -1.43 0.53
C PHE A 103 2.37 -1.63 0.32
N GLU A 104 3.04 -0.57 -0.18
CA GLU A 104 4.49 -0.60 -0.43
C GLU A 104 5.15 0.57 0.27
N VAL A 105 6.39 0.35 0.71
CA VAL A 105 7.29 1.39 1.21
C VAL A 105 8.55 1.38 0.35
N TRP A 106 8.93 2.54 -0.14
CA TRP A 106 10.11 2.70 -0.99
C TRP A 106 11.03 3.78 -0.44
N GLU A 107 12.33 3.55 -0.53
CA GLU A 107 13.36 4.59 -0.36
C GLU A 107 14.04 4.76 -1.71
N GLY A 108 13.76 5.88 -2.39
CA GLY A 108 14.20 6.08 -3.76
C GLY A 108 13.66 4.96 -4.65
N SER A 109 14.56 4.23 -5.32
CA SER A 109 14.22 3.12 -6.19
C SER A 109 14.30 1.76 -5.49
N ASN A 110 14.46 1.74 -4.16
CA ASN A 110 14.59 0.50 -3.38
C ASN A 110 13.30 0.19 -2.63
N PRO A 111 12.63 -0.93 -2.92
CA PRO A 111 11.48 -1.34 -2.12
C PRO A 111 11.96 -1.84 -0.76
N LEU A 112 11.27 -1.44 0.29
CA LEU A 112 11.57 -1.82 1.66
C LEU A 112 10.44 -2.68 2.21
N ASP A 113 10.76 -3.61 3.11
CA ASP A 113 9.77 -4.47 3.72
C ASP A 113 8.88 -3.65 4.68
N PRO A 114 7.59 -3.46 4.39
CA PRO A 114 6.71 -2.70 5.27
C PRO A 114 6.62 -3.25 6.69
N LEU A 115 6.86 -4.54 6.90
CA LEU A 115 6.81 -5.14 8.25
C LEU A 115 7.90 -4.59 9.16
N GLU A 116 8.99 -4.06 8.59
CA GLU A 116 10.05 -3.43 9.38
C GLU A 116 9.64 -2.06 9.92
N PHE A 117 8.64 -1.42 9.32
CA PHE A 117 8.16 -0.10 9.73
C PHE A 117 6.88 -0.17 10.56
N PHE A 118 6.15 -1.27 10.50
CA PHE A 118 4.86 -1.43 11.15
C PHE A 118 4.83 -2.74 11.92
N PRO A 119 5.50 -2.79 13.08
CA PRO A 119 5.61 -4.04 13.84
C PRO A 119 4.26 -4.63 14.27
N GLU A 120 3.20 -3.80 14.33
CA GLU A 120 1.87 -4.30 14.64
C GLU A 120 1.38 -5.32 13.63
N TYR A 121 1.82 -5.26 12.38
CA TYR A 121 1.44 -6.24 11.36
C TYR A 121 2.21 -7.55 11.47
N LYS A 122 3.33 -7.57 12.18
CA LYS A 122 4.06 -8.83 12.41
C LYS A 122 3.22 -9.81 13.20
N ASP A 123 2.44 -9.31 14.16
CA ASP A 123 1.56 -10.14 14.99
C ASP A 123 0.27 -10.53 14.25
N LYS A 124 0.00 -9.90 13.12
CA LYS A 124 -1.18 -10.13 12.29
C LYS A 124 -0.82 -10.76 10.94
N ASP A 125 0.33 -11.39 10.84
CA ASP A 125 0.82 -11.96 9.58
C ASP A 125 0.35 -13.40 9.43
N LEU A 126 -0.61 -13.60 8.53
CA LEU A 126 -1.16 -14.92 8.22
C LEU A 126 -0.42 -15.60 7.06
N SER A 127 0.52 -14.90 6.43
CA SER A 127 1.29 -15.45 5.31
C SER A 127 2.43 -16.36 5.78
N ALA A 128 2.79 -16.29 7.04
CA ALA A 128 3.87 -17.08 7.62
C ALA A 128 3.43 -18.52 7.84
N GLU A 129 4.18 -19.45 7.29
CA GLU A 129 3.93 -20.88 7.44
C GLU A 129 5.24 -21.61 7.66
#